data_cd215d68ccf01140e0d697f4ed2d968a
#
_entry.id   cd215d68ccf01140e0d697f4ed2d968a
#
_cell.length_a   1.000
_cell.length_b   1.000
_cell.length_c   1.000
_cell.angle_alpha   90.00
_cell.angle_beta   90.00
_cell.angle_gamma   90.00
#
_symmetry.space_group_name_H-M   'P 1'
#
loop_
_entity.id
_entity.type
_entity.pdbx_description
1 polymer ?
#
loop_
_entity_poly.entity_id
_entity_poly.type
_entity_poly.pdbx_seq_one_letter_code
_entity_poly.pdbx_strand_id
1 'polypeptide(L)'
;LTHAIEGYTTKAAWEMTDMFHIKAIEIISKSLRGAVANEKEGREGMALGQYIAGMGFSNVGLGIAHSMAHTLGAVYDTPHGVACAMMLPIVMEYNQECTGEKYREIARAMGVKDVDEMSQDEYRKAAIEAVKKLSVDVGIPTKLEAIKEEDLQFLAESAHADACAPGNPKDASVEDLKDLFRKIM
;
A
#
# COMPACT_ATOMS: atom_id res chain seq x y z
N LEU A 1 -0.03 0.07 7.10
CA LEU A 1 0.98 0.60 6.18
C LEU A 1 0.33 1.09 4.88
N THR A 2 -0.55 0.28 4.26
CA THR A 2 -1.21 0.61 2.99
C THR A 2 -1.94 1.94 3.05
N HIS A 3 -2.75 2.20 4.09
CA HIS A 3 -3.38 3.50 4.33
C HIS A 3 -2.39 4.67 4.27
N ALA A 4 -1.24 4.54 4.92
CA ALA A 4 -0.25 5.61 5.00
C ALA A 4 0.44 5.85 3.64
N ILE A 5 0.80 4.79 2.92
CA ILE A 5 1.45 4.91 1.61
C ILE A 5 0.48 5.42 0.55
N GLU A 6 -0.75 4.89 0.47
CA GLU A 6 -1.73 5.38 -0.49
C GLU A 6 -2.17 6.81 -0.16
N GLY A 7 -2.45 7.12 1.11
CA GLY A 7 -2.78 8.49 1.50
C GLY A 7 -1.66 9.49 1.23
N TYR A 8 -0.39 9.06 1.30
CA TYR A 8 0.76 9.88 0.93
C TYR A 8 0.88 10.12 -0.57
N THR A 9 0.49 9.14 -1.39
CA THR A 9 0.65 9.19 -2.85
C THR A 9 -0.62 9.58 -3.60
N THR A 10 -1.79 9.62 -2.96
CA THR A 10 -3.06 10.00 -3.61
C THR A 10 -3.00 11.38 -4.26
N LYS A 11 -3.80 11.59 -5.31
CA LYS A 11 -3.89 12.88 -6.03
C LYS A 11 -4.24 14.07 -5.14
N ALA A 12 -4.99 13.86 -4.06
CA ALA A 12 -5.40 14.90 -3.12
C ALA A 12 -4.39 15.17 -2.00
N ALA A 13 -3.26 14.45 -1.95
CA ALA A 13 -2.24 14.61 -0.93
C ALA A 13 -1.60 16.01 -0.95
N TRP A 14 -1.34 16.58 0.22
CA TRP A 14 -0.73 17.89 0.40
C TRP A 14 0.09 17.92 1.71
N GLU A 15 0.86 18.97 1.93
CA GLU A 15 1.88 19.04 2.98
C GLU A 15 1.35 18.67 4.39
N MET A 16 0.13 19.10 4.73
CA MET A 16 -0.45 18.81 6.05
C MET A 16 -0.72 17.32 6.23
N THR A 17 -1.24 16.63 5.23
CA THR A 17 -1.52 15.19 5.31
C THR A 17 -0.26 14.37 5.13
N ASP A 18 0.71 14.87 4.35
CA ASP A 18 1.99 14.22 4.12
C ASP A 18 2.77 14.03 5.44
N MET A 19 2.71 15.01 6.38
CA MET A 19 3.31 14.88 7.71
C MET A 19 2.80 13.64 8.47
N PHE A 20 1.47 13.43 8.47
CA PHE A 20 0.88 12.29 9.15
C PHE A 20 1.29 10.97 8.49
N HIS A 21 1.24 10.92 7.16
CA HIS A 21 1.53 9.69 6.43
C HIS A 21 2.98 9.26 6.58
N ILE A 22 3.94 10.16 6.42
CA ILE A 22 5.36 9.84 6.59
C ILE A 22 5.65 9.39 8.02
N LYS A 23 5.08 10.07 9.03
CA LYS A 23 5.25 9.65 10.43
C LYS A 23 4.61 8.29 10.70
N ALA A 24 3.44 8.03 10.13
CA ALA A 24 2.79 6.72 10.23
C ALA A 24 3.63 5.61 9.58
N ILE A 25 4.20 5.83 8.39
CA ILE A 25 5.09 4.86 7.71
C ILE A 25 6.28 4.53 8.61
N GLU A 26 6.94 5.55 9.17
CA GLU A 26 8.09 5.36 10.06
C GLU A 26 7.74 4.50 11.30
N ILE A 27 6.65 4.82 11.99
CA ILE A 27 6.22 4.09 13.19
C ILE A 27 5.82 2.67 12.83
N ILE A 28 5.00 2.48 11.80
CA ILE A 28 4.48 1.16 11.40
C ILE A 28 5.61 0.25 10.95
N SER A 29 6.55 0.75 10.15
CA SER A 29 7.68 -0.06 9.66
C SER A 29 8.57 -0.59 10.79
N LYS A 30 8.71 0.16 11.88
CA LYS A 30 9.46 -0.25 13.07
C LYS A 30 8.67 -1.21 13.97
N SER A 31 7.35 -1.04 14.04
CA SER A 31 6.51 -1.67 15.07
C SER A 31 5.81 -2.94 14.59
N LEU A 32 5.55 -3.09 13.28
CA LEU A 32 4.66 -4.15 12.78
C LEU A 32 5.16 -5.56 13.11
N ARG A 33 6.47 -5.81 12.99
CA ARG A 33 7.07 -7.12 13.30
C ARG A 33 6.83 -7.50 14.77
N GLY A 34 7.13 -6.59 15.67
CA GLY A 34 6.89 -6.78 17.11
C GLY A 34 5.40 -6.93 17.44
N ALA A 35 4.54 -6.16 16.76
CA ALA A 35 3.09 -6.27 16.95
C ALA A 35 2.55 -7.66 16.55
N VAL A 36 3.01 -8.20 15.42
CA VAL A 36 2.66 -9.56 14.97
C VAL A 36 3.20 -10.64 15.92
N ALA A 37 4.38 -10.42 16.50
CA ALA A 37 4.95 -11.25 17.56
C ALA A 37 4.25 -11.06 18.92
N ASN A 38 3.20 -10.23 19.00
CA ASN A 38 2.47 -9.88 20.21
C ASN A 38 3.32 -9.19 21.31
N GLU A 39 4.38 -8.49 20.91
CA GLU A 39 5.19 -7.68 21.81
C GLU A 39 4.46 -6.38 22.16
N LYS A 40 4.53 -5.97 23.43
CA LYS A 40 3.81 -4.78 23.93
C LYS A 40 4.19 -3.51 23.17
N GLU A 41 5.48 -3.23 23.04
CA GLU A 41 6.00 -2.05 22.35
C GLU A 41 5.57 -2.02 20.87
N GLY A 42 5.62 -3.16 20.18
CA GLY A 42 5.14 -3.29 18.82
C GLY A 42 3.65 -2.97 18.69
N ARG A 43 2.83 -3.47 19.59
CA ARG A 43 1.37 -3.21 19.62
C ARG A 43 1.05 -1.75 19.93
N GLU A 44 1.75 -1.13 20.88
CA GLU A 44 1.60 0.30 21.20
C GLU A 44 2.00 1.17 19.99
N GLY A 45 3.13 0.86 19.34
CA GLY A 45 3.55 1.55 18.13
C GLY A 45 2.55 1.38 16.98
N MET A 46 1.98 0.20 16.79
CA MET A 46 0.93 -0.02 15.78
C MET A 46 -0.36 0.72 16.10
N ALA A 47 -0.78 0.78 17.37
CA ALA A 47 -1.94 1.56 17.79
C ALA A 47 -1.78 3.04 17.47
N LEU A 48 -0.60 3.61 17.71
CA LEU A 48 -0.28 4.99 17.38
C LEU A 48 -0.15 5.18 15.86
N GLY A 49 0.60 4.34 15.18
CA GLY A 49 0.89 4.48 13.75
C GLY A 49 -0.38 4.39 12.88
N GLN A 50 -1.29 3.47 13.19
CA GLN A 50 -2.55 3.36 12.46
C GLN A 50 -3.46 4.57 12.71
N TYR A 51 -3.47 5.11 13.92
CA TYR A 51 -4.27 6.30 14.26
C TYR A 51 -3.77 7.54 13.48
N ILE A 52 -2.44 7.74 13.45
CA ILE A 52 -1.83 8.84 12.68
C ILE A 52 -2.14 8.69 11.19
N ALA A 53 -2.03 7.46 10.64
CA ALA A 53 -2.42 7.20 9.25
C ALA A 53 -3.89 7.57 9.00
N GLY A 54 -4.79 7.25 9.97
CA GLY A 54 -6.20 7.60 9.92
C GLY A 54 -6.44 9.10 9.84
N MET A 55 -5.72 9.90 10.62
CA MET A 55 -5.80 11.36 10.55
C MET A 55 -5.40 11.91 9.16
N GLY A 56 -4.46 11.26 8.48
CA GLY A 56 -4.05 11.64 7.13
C GLY A 56 -5.07 11.26 6.07
N PHE A 57 -5.28 9.95 5.86
CA PHE A 57 -6.06 9.47 4.71
C PHE A 57 -7.55 9.83 4.76
N SER A 58 -8.13 10.06 5.95
CA SER A 58 -9.52 10.51 6.08
C SER A 58 -9.78 11.87 5.43
N ASN A 59 -8.74 12.65 5.16
CA ASN A 59 -8.84 13.94 4.51
C ASN A 59 -8.58 13.91 3.01
N VAL A 60 -7.86 12.91 2.50
CA VAL A 60 -7.37 12.88 1.10
C VAL A 60 -7.74 11.62 0.34
N GLY A 61 -8.26 10.62 1.00
CA GLY A 61 -8.61 9.33 0.39
C GLY A 61 -7.40 8.42 0.18
N LEU A 62 -7.62 7.40 -0.64
CA LEU A 62 -6.72 6.27 -0.86
C LEU A 62 -6.50 6.05 -2.37
N GLY A 63 -6.26 4.82 -2.80
CA GLY A 63 -5.99 4.45 -4.17
C GLY A 63 -6.43 3.02 -4.52
N ILE A 64 -5.87 2.48 -5.60
CA ILE A 64 -6.32 1.20 -6.17
C ILE A 64 -5.89 -0.03 -5.35
N ALA A 65 -4.90 0.06 -4.44
CA ALA A 65 -4.63 -1.08 -3.56
C ALA A 65 -5.83 -1.36 -2.64
N HIS A 66 -6.48 -0.32 -2.11
CA HIS A 66 -7.73 -0.48 -1.36
C HIS A 66 -8.90 -0.89 -2.24
N SER A 67 -9.09 -0.27 -3.41
CA SER A 67 -10.16 -0.65 -4.35
C SER A 67 -10.10 -2.14 -4.69
N MET A 68 -8.93 -2.65 -5.02
CA MET A 68 -8.72 -4.06 -5.34
C MET A 68 -8.90 -4.95 -4.10
N ALA A 69 -8.40 -4.52 -2.94
CA ALA A 69 -8.56 -5.26 -1.69
C ALA A 69 -10.03 -5.41 -1.26
N HIS A 70 -10.86 -4.39 -1.50
CA HIS A 70 -12.30 -4.46 -1.23
C HIS A 70 -12.97 -5.57 -2.03
N THR A 71 -12.62 -5.70 -3.31
CA THR A 71 -13.20 -6.76 -4.17
C THR A 71 -12.74 -8.15 -3.76
N LEU A 72 -11.46 -8.30 -3.35
CA LEU A 72 -10.94 -9.58 -2.84
C LEU A 72 -11.63 -9.98 -1.53
N GLY A 73 -11.88 -9.01 -0.66
CA GLY A 73 -12.66 -9.26 0.57
C GLY A 73 -14.09 -9.67 0.29
N ALA A 74 -14.76 -8.99 -0.65
CA ALA A 74 -16.15 -9.25 -0.99
C ALA A 74 -16.37 -10.60 -1.69
N VAL A 75 -15.46 -11.02 -2.56
CA VAL A 75 -15.62 -12.22 -3.40
C VAL A 75 -15.02 -13.48 -2.75
N TYR A 76 -13.87 -13.34 -2.09
CA TYR A 76 -13.11 -14.48 -1.56
C TYR A 76 -12.98 -14.48 -0.03
N ASP A 77 -13.69 -13.60 0.66
CA ASP A 77 -13.63 -13.44 2.11
C ASP A 77 -12.19 -13.24 2.64
N THR A 78 -11.33 -12.65 1.81
CA THR A 78 -9.94 -12.37 2.17
C THR A 78 -9.91 -11.28 3.26
N PRO A 79 -9.25 -11.50 4.40
CA PRO A 79 -9.15 -10.46 5.43
C PRO A 79 -8.62 -9.15 4.86
N HIS A 80 -9.33 -8.05 5.09
CA HIS A 80 -9.06 -6.75 4.47
C HIS A 80 -7.59 -6.32 4.55
N GLY A 81 -6.98 -6.41 5.73
CA GLY A 81 -5.58 -6.02 5.93
C GLY A 81 -4.59 -6.89 5.14
N VAL A 82 -4.90 -8.18 4.96
CA VAL A 82 -4.12 -9.12 4.15
C VAL A 82 -4.24 -8.76 2.67
N ALA A 83 -5.46 -8.56 2.17
CA ALA A 83 -5.71 -8.16 0.79
C ALA A 83 -4.99 -6.85 0.44
N CYS A 84 -5.10 -5.82 1.30
CA CYS A 84 -4.38 -4.56 1.14
C CYS A 84 -2.85 -4.75 1.08
N ALA A 85 -2.30 -5.60 1.97
CA ALA A 85 -0.86 -5.83 2.02
C ALA A 85 -0.33 -6.62 0.82
N MET A 86 -1.13 -7.53 0.27
CA MET A 86 -0.81 -8.26 -0.97
C MET A 86 -0.77 -7.31 -2.17
N MET A 87 -1.75 -6.42 -2.28
CA MET A 87 -1.86 -5.51 -3.43
C MET A 87 -0.87 -4.35 -3.37
N LEU A 88 -0.47 -3.91 -2.17
CA LEU A 88 0.35 -2.70 -2.01
C LEU A 88 1.64 -2.69 -2.85
N PRO A 89 2.55 -3.68 -2.78
CA PRO A 89 3.80 -3.61 -3.55
C PRO A 89 3.56 -3.63 -5.07
N ILE A 90 2.52 -4.33 -5.52
CA ILE A 90 2.15 -4.42 -6.94
C ILE A 90 1.64 -3.06 -7.44
N VAL A 91 0.80 -2.40 -6.64
CA VAL A 91 0.28 -1.07 -6.95
C VAL A 91 1.38 -0.01 -6.85
N MET A 92 2.33 -0.15 -5.93
CA MET A 92 3.49 0.74 -5.88
C MET A 92 4.34 0.65 -7.16
N GLU A 93 4.57 -0.56 -7.69
CA GLU A 93 5.25 -0.74 -8.99
C GLU A 93 4.48 -0.07 -10.14
N TYR A 94 3.16 -0.19 -10.15
CA TYR A 94 2.32 0.45 -11.17
C TYR A 94 2.36 1.98 -11.10
N ASN A 95 2.39 2.55 -9.89
CA ASN A 95 2.28 3.99 -9.64
C ASN A 95 3.62 4.74 -9.68
N GLN A 96 4.75 4.06 -9.58
CA GLN A 96 6.06 4.66 -9.27
C GLN A 96 6.46 5.85 -10.16
N GLU A 97 6.07 5.87 -11.42
CA GLU A 97 6.40 6.94 -12.35
C GLU A 97 5.54 8.21 -12.16
N CYS A 98 4.39 8.07 -11.49
CA CYS A 98 3.44 9.16 -11.28
C CYS A 98 3.52 9.78 -9.87
N THR A 99 4.54 9.45 -9.07
CA THR A 99 4.65 9.86 -7.66
C THR A 99 5.78 10.86 -7.37
N GLY A 100 6.44 11.38 -8.42
CA GLY A 100 7.57 12.31 -8.27
C GLY A 100 8.67 11.73 -7.39
N GLU A 101 9.04 12.43 -6.32
CA GLU A 101 10.06 12.00 -5.36
C GLU A 101 9.49 11.34 -4.10
N LYS A 102 8.18 11.15 -4.00
CA LYS A 102 7.54 10.63 -2.78
C LYS A 102 8.08 9.27 -2.32
N TYR A 103 8.53 8.42 -3.25
CA TYR A 103 9.13 7.13 -2.89
C TYR A 103 10.50 7.25 -2.21
N ARG A 104 11.22 8.35 -2.41
CA ARG A 104 12.44 8.66 -1.62
C ARG A 104 12.10 8.77 -0.13
N GLU A 105 11.06 9.53 0.19
CA GLU A 105 10.61 9.72 1.57
C GLU A 105 10.01 8.44 2.17
N ILE A 106 9.28 7.64 1.39
CA ILE A 106 8.80 6.32 1.81
C ILE A 106 9.98 5.41 2.16
N ALA A 107 11.00 5.31 1.28
CA ALA A 107 12.20 4.51 1.53
C ALA A 107 12.90 4.96 2.82
N ARG A 108 13.08 6.27 3.00
CA ARG A 108 13.69 6.85 4.20
C ARG A 108 12.90 6.50 5.46
N ALA A 109 11.58 6.69 5.45
CA ALA A 109 10.70 6.39 6.58
C ALA A 109 10.68 4.89 6.92
N MET A 110 10.87 4.01 5.93
CA MET A 110 11.01 2.57 6.13
C MET A 110 12.40 2.12 6.58
N GLY A 111 13.35 3.06 6.74
CA GLY A 111 14.68 2.79 7.27
C GLY A 111 15.72 2.35 6.23
N VAL A 112 15.47 2.58 4.94
CA VAL A 112 16.48 2.40 3.89
C VAL A 112 17.60 3.42 4.11
N LYS A 113 18.86 2.96 4.01
CA LYS A 113 20.04 3.81 4.20
C LYS A 113 20.45 4.46 2.88
N ASP A 114 21.18 5.55 3.00
CA ASP A 114 21.85 6.22 1.88
C ASP A 114 20.89 6.67 0.75
N VAL A 115 19.63 6.92 1.10
CA VAL A 115 18.55 7.24 0.15
C VAL A 115 18.85 8.53 -0.62
N ASP A 116 19.57 9.47 -0.01
CA ASP A 116 19.92 10.75 -0.63
C ASP A 116 20.99 10.62 -1.75
N GLU A 117 21.73 9.51 -1.74
CA GLU A 117 22.73 9.18 -2.76
C GLU A 117 22.13 8.38 -3.93
N MET A 118 20.87 7.91 -3.80
CA MET A 118 20.19 7.08 -4.79
C MET A 118 19.60 7.92 -5.92
N SER A 119 19.71 7.41 -7.13
CA SER A 119 18.92 7.87 -8.28
C SER A 119 17.42 7.59 -8.05
N GLN A 120 16.57 8.21 -8.86
CA GLN A 120 15.12 8.04 -8.75
C GLN A 120 14.68 6.57 -8.89
N ASP A 121 15.26 5.85 -9.82
CA ASP A 121 14.95 4.43 -10.02
C ASP A 121 15.41 3.56 -8.83
N GLU A 122 16.57 3.88 -8.25
CA GLU A 122 17.09 3.15 -7.11
C GLU A 122 16.22 3.34 -5.85
N TYR A 123 15.84 4.58 -5.50
CA TYR A 123 15.01 4.77 -4.30
C TYR A 123 13.57 4.28 -4.50
N ARG A 124 13.01 4.35 -5.73
CA ARG A 124 11.71 3.74 -6.05
C ARG A 124 11.73 2.25 -5.81
N LYS A 125 12.73 1.57 -6.37
CA LYS A 125 12.93 0.14 -6.16
C LYS A 125 13.16 -0.20 -4.69
N ALA A 126 14.00 0.57 -3.99
CA ALA A 126 14.28 0.36 -2.57
C ALA A 126 13.03 0.49 -1.69
N ALA A 127 12.16 1.49 -1.96
CA ALA A 127 10.89 1.64 -1.25
C ALA A 127 9.97 0.41 -1.44
N ILE A 128 9.82 -0.05 -2.68
CA ILE A 128 9.00 -1.21 -3.03
C ILE A 128 9.55 -2.48 -2.36
N GLU A 129 10.86 -2.70 -2.43
CA GLU A 129 11.50 -3.86 -1.81
C GLU A 129 11.41 -3.83 -0.27
N ALA A 130 11.48 -2.65 0.35
CA ALA A 130 11.27 -2.50 1.80
C ALA A 130 9.85 -2.92 2.21
N VAL A 131 8.83 -2.58 1.42
CA VAL A 131 7.44 -3.02 1.64
C VAL A 131 7.32 -4.53 1.45
N LYS A 132 7.85 -5.09 0.37
CA LYS A 132 7.84 -6.54 0.10
C LYS A 132 8.50 -7.30 1.25
N LYS A 133 9.68 -6.85 1.68
CA LYS A 133 10.39 -7.47 2.79
C LYS A 133 9.57 -7.46 4.08
N LEU A 134 8.95 -6.31 4.42
CA LEU A 134 8.11 -6.22 5.61
C LEU A 134 6.92 -7.19 5.52
N SER A 135 6.28 -7.29 4.36
CA SER A 135 5.17 -8.23 4.12
C SER A 135 5.60 -9.68 4.32
N VAL A 136 6.75 -10.07 3.78
CA VAL A 136 7.32 -11.42 3.98
C VAL A 136 7.63 -11.68 5.46
N ASP A 137 8.27 -10.74 6.14
CA ASP A 137 8.68 -10.86 7.54
C ASP A 137 7.48 -11.06 8.49
N VAL A 138 6.28 -10.60 8.11
CA VAL A 138 5.05 -10.73 8.91
C VAL A 138 4.08 -11.78 8.34
N GLY A 139 4.51 -12.56 7.35
CA GLY A 139 3.75 -13.70 6.83
C GLY A 139 2.59 -13.35 5.90
N ILE A 140 2.63 -12.21 5.21
CA ILE A 140 1.63 -11.88 4.19
C ILE A 140 1.85 -12.76 2.96
N PRO A 141 0.81 -13.46 2.46
CA PRO A 141 0.92 -14.27 1.26
C PRO A 141 1.13 -13.40 0.02
N THR A 142 1.85 -13.92 -0.97
CA THR A 142 2.10 -13.23 -2.25
C THR A 142 1.12 -13.67 -3.34
N LYS A 143 0.36 -14.73 -3.09
CA LYS A 143 -0.61 -15.33 -4.02
C LYS A 143 -1.94 -15.58 -3.32
N LEU A 144 -3.01 -15.52 -4.09
CA LEU A 144 -4.35 -15.91 -3.68
C LEU A 144 -4.89 -16.93 -4.70
N GLU A 145 -4.66 -18.20 -4.44
CA GLU A 145 -5.01 -19.33 -5.34
C GLU A 145 -6.51 -19.44 -5.64
N ALA A 146 -7.35 -18.74 -4.85
CA ALA A 146 -8.79 -18.73 -5.06
C ALA A 146 -9.23 -17.92 -6.29
N ILE A 147 -8.39 -16.99 -6.77
CA ILE A 147 -8.72 -16.15 -7.92
C ILE A 147 -8.72 -16.98 -9.20
N LYS A 148 -9.79 -16.84 -10.00
CA LYS A 148 -9.93 -17.49 -11.29
C LYS A 148 -9.90 -16.46 -12.41
N GLU A 149 -9.40 -16.86 -13.59
CA GLU A 149 -9.36 -16.00 -14.77
C GLU A 149 -10.78 -15.50 -15.16
N GLU A 150 -11.81 -16.32 -14.95
CA GLU A 150 -13.21 -15.98 -15.22
C GLU A 150 -13.76 -14.86 -14.33
N ASP A 151 -13.17 -14.67 -13.12
CA ASP A 151 -13.60 -13.64 -12.17
C ASP A 151 -12.96 -12.27 -12.45
N LEU A 152 -11.86 -12.23 -13.20
CA LEU A 152 -11.04 -11.02 -13.38
C LEU A 152 -11.82 -9.83 -13.92
N GLN A 153 -12.77 -10.06 -14.85
CA GLN A 153 -13.59 -8.99 -15.40
C GLN A 153 -14.43 -8.31 -14.29
N PHE A 154 -15.12 -9.11 -13.49
CA PHE A 154 -15.94 -8.61 -12.39
C PHE A 154 -15.11 -7.92 -11.32
N LEU A 155 -13.97 -8.52 -10.93
CA LEU A 155 -13.06 -7.94 -9.94
C LEU A 155 -12.54 -6.59 -10.39
N ALA A 156 -12.09 -6.49 -11.64
CA ALA A 156 -11.52 -5.26 -12.16
C ALA A 156 -12.57 -4.15 -12.36
N GLU A 157 -13.77 -4.47 -12.86
CA GLU A 157 -14.87 -3.52 -12.97
C GLU A 157 -15.31 -3.01 -11.59
N SER A 158 -15.42 -3.90 -10.62
CA SER A 158 -15.78 -3.54 -9.23
C SER A 158 -14.72 -2.66 -8.59
N ALA A 159 -13.44 -2.98 -8.76
CA ALA A 159 -12.34 -2.16 -8.25
C ALA A 159 -12.26 -0.80 -8.96
N HIS A 160 -12.52 -0.74 -10.26
CA HIS A 160 -12.54 0.50 -11.03
C HIS A 160 -13.68 1.45 -10.58
N ALA A 161 -14.82 0.88 -10.21
CA ALA A 161 -15.98 1.63 -9.71
C ALA A 161 -15.89 1.99 -8.21
N ASP A 162 -14.90 1.49 -7.49
CA ASP A 162 -14.73 1.73 -6.05
C ASP A 162 -14.38 3.19 -5.78
N ALA A 163 -14.87 3.71 -4.65
CA ALA A 163 -14.68 5.11 -4.24
C ALA A 163 -13.21 5.51 -4.02
N CYS A 164 -12.31 4.56 -3.77
CA CYS A 164 -10.88 4.81 -3.60
C CYS A 164 -10.13 4.96 -4.94
N ALA A 165 -10.63 4.37 -6.04
CA ALA A 165 -9.94 4.34 -7.32
C ALA A 165 -9.59 5.73 -7.88
N PRO A 166 -10.45 6.75 -7.84
CA PRO A 166 -10.14 8.08 -8.38
C PRO A 166 -8.95 8.78 -7.70
N GLY A 167 -8.64 8.42 -6.45
CA GLY A 167 -7.51 8.99 -5.69
C GLY A 167 -6.14 8.49 -6.16
N ASN A 168 -6.08 7.39 -6.91
CA ASN A 168 -4.81 6.80 -7.32
C ASN A 168 -3.97 7.76 -8.18
N PRO A 169 -2.65 7.90 -7.94
CA PRO A 169 -1.83 8.88 -8.67
C PRO A 169 -1.75 8.62 -10.17
N LYS A 170 -1.80 7.36 -10.59
CA LYS A 170 -1.89 6.94 -11.99
C LYS A 170 -3.29 6.42 -12.28
N ASP A 171 -3.93 6.91 -13.34
CA ASP A 171 -5.21 6.37 -13.76
C ASP A 171 -5.07 4.90 -14.16
N ALA A 172 -6.03 4.08 -13.74
CA ALA A 172 -6.03 2.65 -14.03
C ALA A 172 -7.31 2.26 -14.77
N SER A 173 -7.16 1.72 -15.97
CA SER A 173 -8.25 1.11 -16.73
C SER A 173 -8.65 -0.23 -16.13
N VAL A 174 -9.81 -0.74 -16.54
CA VAL A 174 -10.25 -2.11 -16.18
C VAL A 174 -9.21 -3.15 -16.61
N GLU A 175 -8.58 -2.99 -17.77
CA GLU A 175 -7.55 -3.92 -18.25
C GLU A 175 -6.27 -3.84 -17.39
N ASP A 176 -5.84 -2.64 -16.99
CA ASP A 176 -4.72 -2.49 -16.04
C ASP A 176 -5.00 -3.23 -14.74
N LEU A 177 -6.21 -3.08 -14.19
CA LEU A 177 -6.60 -3.74 -12.95
C LEU A 177 -6.63 -5.27 -13.09
N LYS A 178 -7.08 -5.81 -14.24
CA LYS A 178 -7.00 -7.25 -14.52
C LYS A 178 -5.55 -7.73 -14.50
N ASP A 179 -4.65 -7.00 -15.15
CA ASP A 179 -3.23 -7.35 -15.18
C ASP A 179 -2.58 -7.28 -13.78
N LEU A 180 -3.01 -6.34 -12.94
CA LEU A 180 -2.57 -6.27 -11.56
C LEU A 180 -3.10 -7.45 -10.73
N PHE A 181 -4.36 -7.85 -10.89
CA PHE A 181 -4.90 -9.05 -10.24
C PHE A 181 -4.17 -10.33 -10.66
N ARG A 182 -3.81 -10.47 -11.94
CA ARG A 182 -3.04 -11.63 -12.43
C ARG A 182 -1.70 -11.80 -11.71
N LYS A 183 -1.12 -10.73 -11.19
CA LYS A 183 0.16 -10.81 -10.46
C LYS A 183 0.05 -11.55 -9.12
N ILE A 184 -1.14 -11.69 -8.56
CA ILE A 184 -1.40 -12.42 -7.30
C ILE A 184 -2.10 -13.78 -7.48
N MET A 185 -2.32 -14.21 -8.71
CA MET A 185 -2.85 -15.54 -9.05
C MET A 185 -1.78 -16.63 -8.96
#